data_1be1cf1f6780b7e1d0aabc04eb6b5e69
#
_entry.id   1be1cf1f6780b7e1d0aabc04eb6b5e69
#
_cell.length_a   1.000
_cell.length_b   1.000
_cell.length_c   1.000
_cell.angle_alpha   90.00
_cell.angle_beta   90.00
_cell.angle_gamma   90.00
#
_symmetry.space_group_name_H-M   'P 1'
#
loop_
_entity.id
_entity.type
_entity.pdbx_description
1 polymer ?
#
loop_
_entity_poly.entity_id
_entity_poly.type
_entity_poly.pdbx_seq_one_letter_code
_entity_poly.pdbx_strand_id
1 'polypeptide(L)'
;KPMPSTVRSQINRVISDMASRGLRTIAVTQRALNSSEIEHERGKEINGKWPSFFDSAPENDMTLIAVFGIEDPLRTQVPGAVQRCQTAGIRVIMVTGDHKGTAVSIARKCNILPQNWAAVSPVMAERGKSSFRSPKSRRNPAPAMENGSVSRGKEVMEGPEFRKLPKDELIKACKSLCVLARSSPKDKALLVNTLKSDCNEVVGVTGDGTNDAPALAAADVGLAMGIAGTEIAKEAANIVIMDDNFNSIVASVRWGRSIRENIRKFLTFQLTINLVALTLTFVVACFNHETTTKFPLTSLQLLWVNLIMDSF
;
A
#
# COMPACT_ATOMS: atom_id res chain seq x y z
N LYS A 1 3.83 19.73 40.40
CA LYS A 1 4.31 20.96 39.70
C LYS A 1 4.26 20.73 38.22
N PRO A 2 3.82 21.70 37.40
CA PRO A 2 3.81 21.55 35.96
C PRO A 2 5.24 21.33 35.44
N MET A 3 5.36 20.49 34.40
CA MET A 3 6.64 20.12 33.80
C MET A 3 7.35 21.37 33.23
N PRO A 4 8.61 21.64 33.59
CA PRO A 4 9.38 22.75 33.05
C PRO A 4 9.50 22.64 31.53
N SER A 5 9.48 23.78 30.81
CA SER A 5 9.59 23.82 29.35
C SER A 5 10.89 23.19 28.82
N THR A 6 11.97 23.32 29.58
CA THR A 6 13.28 22.73 29.26
C THR A 6 13.22 21.19 29.28
N VAL A 7 12.59 20.61 30.31
CA VAL A 7 12.41 19.16 30.43
C VAL A 7 11.50 18.63 29.32
N ARG A 8 10.41 19.34 29.02
CA ARG A 8 9.51 19.00 27.92
C ARG A 8 10.23 18.99 26.58
N SER A 9 11.10 19.95 26.33
CA SER A 9 11.90 20.02 25.11
C SER A 9 12.89 18.86 25.02
N GLN A 10 13.52 18.45 26.14
CA GLN A 10 14.41 17.29 26.18
C GLN A 10 13.65 16.00 25.88
N ILE A 11 12.49 15.77 26.50
CA ILE A 11 11.65 14.60 26.25
C ILE A 11 11.22 14.53 24.79
N ASN A 12 10.76 15.64 24.22
CA ASN A 12 10.39 15.70 22.81
C ASN A 12 11.57 15.38 21.87
N ARG A 13 12.79 15.79 22.23
CA ARG A 13 14.00 15.43 21.47
C ARG A 13 14.25 13.92 21.53
N VAL A 14 14.12 13.29 22.71
CA VAL A 14 14.29 11.83 22.87
C VAL A 14 13.21 11.09 22.09
N ILE A 15 11.95 11.52 22.16
CA ILE A 15 10.86 10.91 21.38
C ILE A 15 11.14 11.03 19.88
N SER A 16 11.60 12.17 19.43
CA SER A 16 11.95 12.38 18.01
C SER A 16 13.13 11.50 17.57
N ASP A 17 14.13 11.31 18.42
CA ASP A 17 15.25 10.41 18.16
C ASP A 17 14.78 8.94 18.08
N MET A 18 13.98 8.49 19.03
CA MET A 18 13.38 7.16 19.00
C MET A 18 12.56 6.93 17.74
N ALA A 19 11.70 7.89 17.36
CA ALA A 19 10.90 7.84 16.15
C ALA A 19 11.76 7.80 14.88
N SER A 20 12.88 8.53 14.84
CA SER A 20 13.81 8.51 13.70
C SER A 20 14.49 7.15 13.51
N ARG A 21 14.61 6.37 14.58
CA ARG A 21 15.11 4.98 14.56
C ARG A 21 14.02 3.96 14.22
N GLY A 22 12.77 4.40 14.05
CA GLY A 22 11.63 3.54 13.72
C GLY A 22 10.95 2.92 14.93
N LEU A 23 11.22 3.45 16.14
CA LEU A 23 10.60 2.96 17.35
C LEU A 23 9.20 3.59 17.52
N ARG A 24 8.24 2.78 17.93
CA ARG A 24 6.93 3.23 18.39
C ARG A 24 7.07 3.66 19.84
N THR A 25 6.71 4.89 20.19
CA THR A 25 6.90 5.43 21.53
C THR A 25 5.63 5.36 22.36
N ILE A 26 5.74 4.88 23.60
CA ILE A 26 4.67 4.86 24.60
C ILE A 26 5.18 5.57 25.83
N ALA A 27 4.39 6.53 26.34
CA ALA A 27 4.65 7.20 27.60
C ALA A 27 3.88 6.50 28.72
N VAL A 28 4.56 6.25 29.84
CA VAL A 28 3.93 5.76 31.07
C VAL A 28 3.87 6.89 32.07
N THR A 29 2.67 7.13 32.55
CA THR A 29 2.39 8.18 33.53
C THR A 29 1.72 7.62 34.75
N GLN A 30 1.85 8.30 35.89
CA GLN A 30 1.24 7.93 37.17
C GLN A 30 0.55 9.13 37.78
N ARG A 31 -0.59 8.88 38.42
CA ARG A 31 -1.28 9.84 39.30
C ARG A 31 -1.68 9.15 40.59
N ALA A 32 -1.46 9.82 41.72
CA ALA A 32 -2.03 9.41 43.00
C ALA A 32 -3.52 9.82 43.02
N LEU A 33 -4.38 8.90 43.40
CA LEU A 33 -5.81 9.18 43.61
C LEU A 33 -6.07 9.52 45.05
N ASN A 34 -6.94 10.50 45.29
CA ASN A 34 -7.42 10.84 46.64
C ASN A 34 -8.52 9.88 47.07
N SER A 35 -8.70 9.68 48.40
CA SER A 35 -9.70 8.76 48.93
C SER A 35 -11.13 9.07 48.45
N SER A 36 -11.46 10.36 48.30
CA SER A 36 -12.75 10.80 47.76
C SER A 36 -12.98 10.43 46.27
N GLU A 37 -11.91 10.43 45.44
CA GLU A 37 -11.95 9.98 44.07
C GLU A 37 -12.15 8.47 43.97
N ILE A 38 -11.51 7.72 44.87
CA ILE A 38 -11.65 6.26 44.94
C ILE A 38 -13.06 5.86 45.39
N GLU A 39 -13.65 6.57 46.37
CA GLU A 39 -15.03 6.33 46.80
C GLU A 39 -16.05 6.67 45.71
N HIS A 40 -15.86 7.77 44.98
CA HIS A 40 -16.70 8.15 43.88
C HIS A 40 -16.68 7.11 42.73
N GLU A 41 -15.54 6.52 42.42
CA GLU A 41 -15.42 5.46 41.43
C GLU A 41 -15.96 4.11 41.94
N ARG A 42 -15.80 3.79 43.22
CA ARG A 42 -16.44 2.60 43.85
C ARG A 42 -17.96 2.62 43.76
N GLY A 43 -18.58 3.81 43.84
CA GLY A 43 -20.03 3.96 43.71
C GLY A 43 -20.57 3.70 42.31
N LYS A 44 -19.71 3.56 41.33
CA LYS A 44 -20.08 3.29 39.89
C LYS A 44 -20.04 1.80 39.54
N GLU A 45 -19.82 0.90 40.51
CA GLU A 45 -19.86 -0.53 40.24
C GLU A 45 -21.24 -0.99 39.80
N ILE A 46 -21.41 -1.41 38.57
CA ILE A 46 -22.65 -1.93 38.00
C ILE A 46 -22.47 -3.42 37.69
N ASN A 47 -23.25 -4.27 38.37
CA ASN A 47 -23.27 -5.73 38.15
C ASN A 47 -21.95 -6.47 38.39
N GLY A 48 -21.14 -6.09 39.39
CA GLY A 48 -19.89 -6.78 39.70
C GLY A 48 -18.78 -6.58 38.67
N LYS A 49 -19.00 -5.69 37.67
CA LYS A 49 -17.96 -5.22 36.75
C LYS A 49 -17.64 -3.78 37.09
N TRP A 50 -16.39 -3.52 37.38
CA TRP A 50 -15.91 -2.15 37.45
C TRP A 50 -16.08 -1.53 36.04
N PRO A 51 -16.72 -0.32 35.95
CA PRO A 51 -16.62 0.44 34.70
C PRO A 51 -15.13 0.57 34.39
N SER A 52 -14.75 0.38 33.13
CA SER A 52 -13.35 0.43 32.77
C SER A 52 -12.79 1.77 33.27
N PHE A 53 -11.98 1.71 34.33
CA PHE A 53 -11.38 2.85 35.01
C PHE A 53 -10.63 3.77 34.01
N PHE A 54 -10.35 3.24 32.82
CA PHE A 54 -9.65 3.91 31.74
C PHE A 54 -10.52 4.87 30.90
N ASP A 55 -11.84 4.73 30.91
CA ASP A 55 -12.72 5.55 30.06
C ASP A 55 -13.14 6.87 30.72
N SER A 56 -12.97 7.01 32.04
CA SER A 56 -13.42 8.18 32.80
C SER A 56 -12.35 8.85 33.66
N ALA A 57 -11.13 8.30 33.75
CA ALA A 57 -10.06 8.90 34.56
C ALA A 57 -9.61 10.21 33.88
N PRO A 58 -9.70 11.38 34.53
CA PRO A 58 -9.21 12.62 33.97
C PRO A 58 -7.70 12.51 33.76
N GLU A 59 -7.24 12.75 32.53
CA GLU A 59 -5.82 12.74 32.14
C GLU A 59 -5.04 13.95 32.68
N ASN A 60 -5.58 14.61 33.68
CA ASN A 60 -4.99 15.81 34.30
C ASN A 60 -4.04 15.43 35.44
N ASP A 61 -3.01 16.23 35.67
CA ASP A 61 -2.05 16.11 36.76
C ASP A 61 -1.26 14.79 36.80
N MET A 62 -1.01 14.20 35.65
CA MET A 62 -0.19 13.00 35.54
C MET A 62 1.30 13.30 35.64
N THR A 63 2.02 12.48 36.40
CA THR A 63 3.48 12.50 36.47
C THR A 63 4.07 11.51 35.50
N LEU A 64 4.90 12.01 34.56
CA LEU A 64 5.61 11.14 33.62
C LEU A 64 6.67 10.31 34.35
N ILE A 65 6.61 9.00 34.22
CA ILE A 65 7.57 8.05 34.81
C ILE A 65 8.63 7.70 33.78
N ALA A 66 8.21 7.26 32.58
CA ALA A 66 9.12 6.80 31.54
C ALA A 66 8.51 6.94 30.15
N VAL A 67 9.39 6.95 29.15
CA VAL A 67 9.03 6.79 27.74
C VAL A 67 9.75 5.55 27.22
N PHE A 68 8.98 4.61 26.68
CA PHE A 68 9.50 3.38 26.10
C PHE A 68 9.45 3.46 24.58
N GLY A 69 10.53 3.01 23.93
CA GLY A 69 10.56 2.80 22.49
C GLY A 69 10.39 1.32 22.20
N ILE A 70 9.35 0.97 21.45
CA ILE A 70 9.04 -0.40 21.06
C ILE A 70 9.48 -0.57 19.61
N GLU A 71 10.34 -1.57 19.34
CA GLU A 71 10.70 -1.96 17.98
C GLU A 71 9.78 -3.11 17.54
N ASP A 72 9.09 -2.87 16.42
CA ASP A 72 8.40 -3.93 15.68
C ASP A 72 9.33 -4.32 14.53
N PRO A 73 10.00 -5.47 14.62
CA PRO A 73 11.01 -5.84 13.63
C PRO A 73 10.34 -6.14 12.28
N LEU A 74 10.94 -5.61 11.23
CA LEU A 74 10.51 -5.89 9.87
C LEU A 74 10.72 -7.37 9.54
N ARG A 75 9.71 -8.02 8.96
CA ARG A 75 9.85 -9.39 8.48
C ARG A 75 10.94 -9.45 7.41
N THR A 76 11.88 -10.37 7.52
CA THR A 76 13.10 -10.47 6.70
C THR A 76 12.82 -10.55 5.19
N GLN A 77 11.65 -11.07 4.81
CA GLN A 77 11.27 -11.28 3.41
C GLN A 77 10.73 -10.02 2.71
N VAL A 78 10.28 -9.00 3.48
CA VAL A 78 9.60 -7.82 2.94
C VAL A 78 10.47 -6.96 2.03
N PRO A 79 11.73 -6.62 2.37
CA PRO A 79 12.56 -5.80 1.48
C PRO A 79 12.79 -6.44 0.11
N GLY A 80 13.03 -7.76 0.09
CA GLY A 80 13.17 -8.51 -1.16
C GLY A 80 11.88 -8.60 -1.97
N ALA A 81 10.74 -8.70 -1.31
CA ALA A 81 9.44 -8.71 -1.98
C ALA A 81 9.11 -7.34 -2.59
N VAL A 82 9.35 -6.24 -1.88
CA VAL A 82 9.21 -4.88 -2.40
C VAL A 82 10.08 -4.65 -3.61
N GLN A 83 11.34 -5.07 -3.56
CA GLN A 83 12.26 -4.95 -4.70
C GLN A 83 11.77 -5.71 -5.93
N ARG A 84 11.20 -6.92 -5.74
CA ARG A 84 10.58 -7.68 -6.83
C ARG A 84 9.36 -6.97 -7.42
N CYS A 85 8.51 -6.35 -6.60
CA CYS A 85 7.41 -5.52 -7.08
C CYS A 85 7.92 -4.38 -7.95
N GLN A 86 8.92 -3.64 -7.47
CA GLN A 86 9.51 -2.50 -8.20
C GLN A 86 10.15 -2.94 -9.54
N THR A 87 10.90 -4.06 -9.54
CA THR A 87 11.48 -4.63 -10.80
C THR A 87 10.39 -5.08 -11.77
N ALA A 88 9.25 -5.50 -11.25
CA ALA A 88 8.09 -5.87 -12.05
C ALA A 88 7.25 -4.67 -12.51
N GLY A 89 7.73 -3.43 -12.28
CA GLY A 89 7.04 -2.19 -12.63
C GLY A 89 5.84 -1.86 -11.74
N ILE A 90 5.76 -2.44 -10.54
CA ILE A 90 4.72 -2.18 -9.56
C ILE A 90 5.25 -1.16 -8.55
N ARG A 91 4.59 -0.03 -8.44
CA ARG A 91 4.90 0.97 -7.44
C ARG A 91 4.31 0.55 -6.09
N VAL A 92 5.13 0.55 -5.06
CA VAL A 92 4.70 0.23 -3.69
C VAL A 92 4.57 1.51 -2.89
N ILE A 93 3.39 1.76 -2.32
CA ILE A 93 3.10 2.92 -1.47
C ILE A 93 2.80 2.41 -0.07
N MET A 94 3.50 2.92 0.93
CA MET A 94 3.22 2.63 2.33
C MET A 94 2.18 3.62 2.86
N VAL A 95 1.10 3.08 3.45
CA VAL A 95 0.05 3.87 4.09
C VAL A 95 -0.10 3.41 5.53
N THR A 96 0.17 4.29 6.48
CA THR A 96 0.20 3.95 7.91
C THR A 96 -0.41 5.04 8.79
N GLY A 97 -0.99 4.64 9.92
CA GLY A 97 -1.39 5.57 10.99
C GLY A 97 -0.23 6.10 11.82
N ASP A 98 0.97 5.53 11.68
CA ASP A 98 2.16 5.89 12.45
C ASP A 98 2.66 7.30 12.16
N HIS A 99 3.51 7.78 13.08
CA HIS A 99 4.19 9.05 12.93
C HIS A 99 5.12 9.07 11.70
N LYS A 100 5.21 10.23 11.03
CA LYS A 100 6.02 10.42 9.82
C LYS A 100 7.46 9.92 9.95
N GLY A 101 8.12 10.19 11.09
CA GLY A 101 9.51 9.74 11.32
C GLY A 101 9.63 8.21 11.33
N THR A 102 8.72 7.52 12.01
CA THR A 102 8.65 6.06 12.06
C THR A 102 8.35 5.48 10.69
N ALA A 103 7.36 6.03 9.98
CA ALA A 103 6.98 5.59 8.64
C ALA A 103 8.15 5.71 7.64
N VAL A 104 8.89 6.82 7.66
CA VAL A 104 10.10 7.03 6.83
C VAL A 104 11.18 6.02 7.16
N SER A 105 11.44 5.75 8.45
CA SER A 105 12.44 4.78 8.88
C SER A 105 12.11 3.37 8.37
N ILE A 106 10.85 2.95 8.52
CA ILE A 106 10.37 1.66 8.04
C ILE A 106 10.42 1.59 6.50
N ALA A 107 9.97 2.64 5.80
CA ALA A 107 9.98 2.69 4.34
C ALA A 107 11.39 2.57 3.74
N ARG A 108 12.42 3.12 4.43
CA ARG A 108 13.83 2.90 4.06
C ARG A 108 14.26 1.45 4.28
N LYS A 109 13.94 0.88 5.44
CA LYS A 109 14.23 -0.52 5.75
C LYS A 109 13.55 -1.48 4.74
N CYS A 110 12.38 -1.11 4.22
CA CYS A 110 11.63 -1.87 3.19
C CYS A 110 12.07 -1.62 1.75
N ASN A 111 13.03 -0.72 1.47
CA ASN A 111 13.41 -0.28 0.12
C ASN A 111 12.29 0.43 -0.67
N ILE A 112 11.26 0.95 0.00
CA ILE A 112 10.22 1.81 -0.61
C ILE A 112 10.81 3.21 -0.85
N LEU A 113 11.60 3.72 0.10
CA LEU A 113 12.37 4.95 -0.04
C LEU A 113 13.87 4.61 -0.16
N PRO A 114 14.64 5.39 -0.94
CA PRO A 114 16.08 5.19 -1.03
C PRO A 114 16.76 5.45 0.32
N GLN A 115 17.86 4.74 0.60
CA GLN A 115 18.58 4.82 1.88
C GLN A 115 19.09 6.24 2.19
N ASN A 116 19.45 7.00 1.16
CA ASN A 116 19.92 8.37 1.26
C ASN A 116 18.79 9.42 1.20
N TRP A 117 17.51 8.99 1.25
CA TRP A 117 16.39 9.92 1.32
C TRP A 117 16.45 10.68 2.65
N ALA A 118 16.87 11.94 2.60
CA ALA A 118 16.82 12.83 3.75
C ALA A 118 15.41 13.44 3.83
N ALA A 119 14.76 13.28 4.99
CA ALA A 119 13.60 14.11 5.30
C ALA A 119 14.09 15.56 5.37
N VAL A 120 13.92 16.31 4.29
CA VAL A 120 14.20 17.74 4.26
C VAL A 120 13.13 18.39 5.16
N SER A 121 13.43 18.49 6.44
CA SER A 121 12.80 19.51 7.28
C SER A 121 13.16 20.86 6.69
N PRO A 122 12.22 21.80 6.49
CA PRO A 122 12.51 23.13 5.94
C PRO A 122 13.56 23.92 6.73
N VAL A 123 13.88 23.51 7.95
CA VAL A 123 14.85 24.16 8.86
C VAL A 123 16.31 23.77 8.57
N MET A 124 16.59 22.71 7.81
CA MET A 124 17.97 22.24 7.53
C MET A 124 18.48 22.63 6.12
N ALA A 125 17.67 23.25 5.28
CA ALA A 125 18.06 23.63 3.92
C ALA A 125 19.02 24.83 3.85
N GLU A 126 19.25 25.56 4.95
CA GLU A 126 20.13 26.73 4.96
C GLU A 126 21.58 26.49 5.41
N ARG A 127 21.96 25.27 5.82
CA ARG A 127 23.30 24.97 6.34
C ARG A 127 24.11 23.96 5.51
N GLY A 128 24.09 24.00 4.21
CA GLY A 128 24.85 23.05 3.41
C GLY A 128 25.30 23.51 2.04
N LYS A 129 25.74 24.75 1.87
CA LYS A 129 26.59 25.14 0.73
C LYS A 129 28.04 24.94 1.11
N SER A 130 28.51 23.70 1.09
CA SER A 130 29.95 23.39 1.09
C SER A 130 30.20 22.34 0.01
N SER A 131 30.99 22.75 -0.95
CA SER A 131 31.45 21.99 -2.09
C SER A 131 32.27 20.78 -1.65
N PHE A 132 31.84 19.56 -2.01
CA PHE A 132 32.72 18.41 -2.04
C PHE A 132 32.57 17.69 -3.40
N ARG A 133 33.58 17.86 -4.24
CA ARG A 133 33.79 17.08 -5.46
C ARG A 133 34.29 15.68 -5.03
N SER A 134 33.62 14.63 -5.48
CA SER A 134 34.10 13.26 -5.35
C SER A 134 34.22 12.58 -6.72
N PRO A 135 35.20 11.66 -6.91
CA PRO A 135 35.67 11.25 -8.23
C PRO A 135 34.80 10.18 -8.88
N LYS A 136 34.87 10.16 -10.21
CA LYS A 136 34.17 9.29 -11.15
C LYS A 136 34.53 7.83 -10.93
N SER A 137 33.56 6.96 -10.65
CA SER A 137 33.64 5.53 -10.89
C SER A 137 32.67 5.15 -12.00
N ARG A 138 33.21 4.59 -13.09
CA ARG A 138 32.49 4.06 -14.25
C ARG A 138 31.89 2.71 -13.87
N ARG A 139 30.54 2.60 -13.85
CA ARG A 139 29.81 1.34 -14.10
C ARG A 139 28.46 1.67 -14.74
N ASN A 140 28.06 0.86 -15.72
CA ASN A 140 26.95 1.04 -16.64
C ASN A 140 25.59 1.36 -15.97
N PRO A 141 24.79 2.26 -16.57
CA PRO A 141 23.48 2.62 -16.02
C PRO A 141 22.41 1.64 -16.49
N ALA A 142 21.59 1.19 -15.54
CA ALA A 142 20.23 0.75 -15.83
C ALA A 142 19.41 1.93 -16.42
N PRO A 143 18.36 1.69 -17.21
CA PRO A 143 17.67 2.73 -17.96
C PRO A 143 17.16 3.84 -17.02
N ALA A 144 17.60 5.05 -17.30
CA ALA A 144 17.26 6.26 -16.58
C ALA A 144 15.75 6.52 -16.73
N MET A 145 15.04 6.60 -15.61
CA MET A 145 13.81 7.36 -15.55
C MET A 145 14.13 8.82 -15.88
N GLU A 146 13.47 9.36 -16.88
CA GLU A 146 13.65 10.74 -17.35
C GLU A 146 13.54 11.73 -16.19
N ASN A 147 14.53 12.64 -16.12
CA ASN A 147 14.61 13.75 -15.18
C ASN A 147 13.49 14.77 -15.43
N GLY A 148 12.27 14.46 -14.96
CA GLY A 148 11.33 15.51 -14.60
C GLY A 148 11.74 16.01 -13.21
N SER A 149 11.87 17.30 -13.01
CA SER A 149 12.09 17.94 -11.71
C SER A 149 10.88 17.69 -10.79
N VAL A 150 10.80 16.48 -10.24
CA VAL A 150 9.82 16.11 -9.22
C VAL A 150 10.25 16.84 -7.96
N SER A 151 9.44 17.76 -7.50
CA SER A 151 9.64 18.48 -6.24
C SER A 151 9.74 17.44 -5.12
N ARG A 152 10.94 17.19 -4.63
CA ARG A 152 11.33 16.19 -3.60
C ARG A 152 10.55 16.22 -2.28
N GLY A 153 9.54 17.09 -2.15
CA GLY A 153 8.74 17.26 -0.95
C GLY A 153 7.43 16.46 -0.90
N LYS A 154 6.98 15.87 -2.02
CA LYS A 154 5.68 15.18 -2.09
C LYS A 154 5.75 13.64 -2.01
N GLU A 155 6.96 13.06 -1.88
CA GLU A 155 7.15 11.61 -1.74
C GLU A 155 6.66 11.07 -0.39
N VAL A 156 6.66 11.91 0.66
CA VAL A 156 6.20 11.57 2.00
C VAL A 156 5.27 12.66 2.52
N MET A 157 4.03 12.30 2.77
CA MET A 157 2.99 13.22 3.25
C MET A 157 2.30 12.69 4.50
N GLU A 158 1.66 13.58 5.25
CA GLU A 158 0.75 13.20 6.34
C GLU A 158 -0.71 13.28 5.88
N GLY A 159 -1.58 12.41 6.42
CA GLY A 159 -2.99 12.33 6.06
C GLY A 159 -3.74 13.67 6.15
N PRO A 160 -3.57 14.49 7.22
CA PRO A 160 -4.21 15.80 7.30
C PRO A 160 -3.78 16.79 6.21
N GLU A 161 -2.52 16.72 5.75
CA GLU A 161 -2.00 17.52 4.64
C GLU A 161 -2.58 17.02 3.31
N PHE A 162 -2.59 15.70 3.11
CA PHE A 162 -3.09 15.05 1.90
C PHE A 162 -4.56 15.38 1.63
N ARG A 163 -5.42 15.35 2.66
CA ARG A 163 -6.86 15.67 2.55
C ARG A 163 -7.16 17.12 2.16
N LYS A 164 -6.25 18.06 2.46
CA LYS A 164 -6.44 19.49 2.18
C LYS A 164 -6.00 19.90 0.78
N LEU A 165 -5.37 18.99 0.03
CA LEU A 165 -4.90 19.32 -1.31
C LEU A 165 -6.08 19.53 -2.28
N PRO A 166 -6.01 20.55 -3.14
CA PRO A 166 -6.92 20.68 -4.26
C PRO A 166 -6.72 19.51 -5.24
N LYS A 167 -7.76 19.17 -6.00
CA LYS A 167 -7.80 17.97 -6.86
C LYS A 167 -6.57 17.83 -7.79
N ASP A 168 -6.15 18.92 -8.43
CA ASP A 168 -5.02 18.89 -9.37
C ASP A 168 -3.67 18.62 -8.68
N GLU A 169 -3.51 19.16 -7.46
CA GLU A 169 -2.32 18.88 -6.66
C GLU A 169 -2.35 17.49 -6.05
N LEU A 170 -3.53 17.00 -5.68
CA LEU A 170 -3.74 15.63 -5.18
C LEU A 170 -3.31 14.61 -6.23
N ILE A 171 -3.72 14.76 -7.48
CA ILE A 171 -3.30 13.92 -8.60
C ILE A 171 -1.78 13.94 -8.79
N LYS A 172 -1.17 15.13 -8.74
CA LYS A 172 0.30 15.26 -8.85
C LYS A 172 1.00 14.60 -7.67
N ALA A 173 0.48 14.77 -6.45
CA ALA A 173 1.00 14.13 -5.25
C ALA A 173 0.89 12.61 -5.33
N CYS A 174 -0.25 12.05 -5.74
CA CYS A 174 -0.46 10.62 -5.90
C CYS A 174 0.55 9.96 -6.85
N LYS A 175 0.99 10.66 -7.90
CA LYS A 175 1.99 10.14 -8.84
C LYS A 175 3.39 10.00 -8.24
N SER A 176 3.75 10.81 -7.26
CA SER A 176 5.08 10.80 -6.62
C SER A 176 5.09 10.22 -5.21
N LEU A 177 3.92 9.98 -4.60
CA LEU A 177 3.79 9.53 -3.23
C LEU A 177 4.38 8.12 -3.03
N CYS A 178 5.23 8.00 -2.03
CA CYS A 178 5.79 6.73 -1.57
C CYS A 178 5.30 6.35 -0.16
N VAL A 179 5.05 7.36 0.69
CA VAL A 179 4.62 7.14 2.07
C VAL A 179 3.53 8.14 2.46
N LEU A 180 2.41 7.62 2.95
CA LEU A 180 1.34 8.39 3.59
C LEU A 180 1.29 8.01 5.07
N ALA A 181 1.79 8.91 5.93
CA ALA A 181 1.83 8.76 7.38
C ALA A 181 0.61 9.39 8.05
N ARG A 182 0.31 9.02 9.30
CA ARG A 182 -0.85 9.51 10.07
C ARG A 182 -2.15 9.49 9.26
N SER A 183 -2.32 8.45 8.44
CA SER A 183 -3.48 8.29 7.60
C SER A 183 -4.68 7.76 8.38
N SER A 184 -5.84 8.31 8.09
CA SER A 184 -7.14 7.79 8.53
C SER A 184 -7.69 6.79 7.50
N PRO A 185 -8.71 5.97 7.84
CA PRO A 185 -9.40 5.12 6.88
C PRO A 185 -9.91 5.87 5.65
N LYS A 186 -10.38 7.11 5.85
CA LYS A 186 -10.85 7.99 4.76
C LYS A 186 -9.73 8.39 3.81
N ASP A 187 -8.51 8.62 4.32
CA ASP A 187 -7.35 8.98 3.50
C ASP A 187 -6.89 7.81 2.63
N LYS A 188 -6.96 6.58 3.18
CA LYS A 188 -6.67 5.34 2.43
C LYS A 188 -7.62 5.18 1.25
N ALA A 189 -8.93 5.32 1.48
CA ALA A 189 -9.93 5.24 0.43
C ALA A 189 -9.80 6.38 -0.59
N LEU A 190 -9.51 7.61 -0.14
CA LEU A 190 -9.28 8.76 -1.02
C LEU A 190 -8.08 8.52 -1.95
N LEU A 191 -6.96 8.01 -1.42
CA LEU A 191 -5.78 7.67 -2.21
C LEU A 191 -6.11 6.63 -3.30
N VAL A 192 -6.79 5.55 -2.91
CA VAL A 192 -7.19 4.47 -3.84
C VAL A 192 -8.08 5.01 -4.95
N ASN A 193 -9.13 5.76 -4.59
CA ASN A 193 -10.07 6.33 -5.56
C ASN A 193 -9.37 7.31 -6.52
N THR A 194 -8.46 8.16 -6.02
CA THR A 194 -7.71 9.10 -6.88
C THR A 194 -6.78 8.35 -7.83
N LEU A 195 -6.09 7.32 -7.37
CA LEU A 195 -5.22 6.50 -8.22
C LEU A 195 -6.01 5.78 -9.32
N LYS A 196 -7.19 5.22 -9.00
CA LYS A 196 -8.07 4.55 -9.96
C LYS A 196 -8.71 5.51 -10.96
N SER A 197 -9.44 6.49 -10.43
CA SER A 197 -10.33 7.32 -11.27
C SER A 197 -9.59 8.44 -11.97
N ASP A 198 -8.65 9.11 -11.30
CA ASP A 198 -8.00 10.29 -11.83
C ASP A 198 -6.61 9.98 -12.45
N CYS A 199 -5.91 8.96 -11.96
CA CYS A 199 -4.63 8.53 -12.52
C CYS A 199 -4.75 7.35 -13.50
N ASN A 200 -5.91 6.70 -13.58
CA ASN A 200 -6.18 5.53 -14.42
C ASN A 200 -5.17 4.38 -14.18
N GLU A 201 -4.81 4.17 -12.90
CA GLU A 201 -3.91 3.09 -12.48
C GLU A 201 -4.70 1.91 -11.91
N VAL A 202 -4.19 0.69 -12.08
CA VAL A 202 -4.74 -0.51 -11.43
C VAL A 202 -4.16 -0.59 -10.02
N VAL A 203 -5.02 -0.57 -9.02
CA VAL A 203 -4.64 -0.45 -7.61
C VAL A 203 -4.91 -1.73 -6.85
N GLY A 204 -3.84 -2.32 -6.29
CA GLY A 204 -3.94 -3.37 -5.27
C GLY A 204 -3.78 -2.78 -3.87
N VAL A 205 -4.61 -3.17 -2.93
CA VAL A 205 -4.52 -2.77 -1.52
C VAL A 205 -4.35 -4.00 -0.65
N THR A 206 -3.44 -3.91 0.32
CA THR A 206 -3.28 -4.94 1.35
C THR A 206 -3.62 -4.36 2.71
N GLY A 207 -4.34 -5.09 3.54
CA GLY A 207 -4.70 -4.67 4.89
C GLY A 207 -5.13 -5.85 5.75
N ASP A 208 -5.11 -5.64 7.07
CA ASP A 208 -5.49 -6.61 8.09
C ASP A 208 -6.60 -6.09 9.02
N GLY A 209 -6.77 -4.79 9.09
CA GLY A 209 -7.67 -4.14 10.03
C GLY A 209 -9.02 -3.75 9.44
N THR A 210 -10.02 -3.60 10.32
CA THR A 210 -11.33 -3.01 9.99
C THR A 210 -11.19 -1.62 9.34
N ASN A 211 -10.14 -0.89 9.72
CA ASN A 211 -9.84 0.44 9.17
C ASN A 211 -9.42 0.42 7.70
N ASP A 212 -9.03 -0.74 7.19
CA ASP A 212 -8.60 -0.95 5.80
C ASP A 212 -9.74 -1.39 4.88
N ALA A 213 -10.85 -1.89 5.44
CA ALA A 213 -11.96 -2.42 4.68
C ALA A 213 -12.51 -1.45 3.61
N PRO A 214 -12.67 -0.13 3.86
CA PRO A 214 -13.11 0.79 2.80
C PRO A 214 -12.12 0.92 1.65
N ALA A 215 -10.82 0.83 1.93
CA ALA A 215 -9.78 0.89 0.90
C ALA A 215 -9.65 -0.43 0.14
N LEU A 216 -9.79 -1.58 0.83
CA LEU A 216 -9.83 -2.91 0.23
C LEU A 216 -11.00 -3.05 -0.75
N ALA A 217 -12.19 -2.60 -0.36
CA ALA A 217 -13.39 -2.63 -1.22
C ALA A 217 -13.30 -1.67 -2.41
N ALA A 218 -12.62 -0.51 -2.26
CA ALA A 218 -12.46 0.47 -3.33
C ALA A 218 -11.40 0.07 -4.36
N ALA A 219 -10.45 -0.80 -3.99
CA ALA A 219 -9.34 -1.24 -4.85
C ALA A 219 -9.83 -2.10 -6.03
N ASP A 220 -8.98 -2.25 -7.06
CA ASP A 220 -9.22 -3.25 -8.12
C ASP A 220 -8.93 -4.66 -7.61
N VAL A 221 -7.96 -4.79 -6.70
CA VAL A 221 -7.65 -6.04 -6.02
C VAL A 221 -7.39 -5.76 -4.53
N GLY A 222 -8.35 -6.10 -3.68
CA GLY A 222 -8.18 -6.11 -2.23
C GLY A 222 -7.58 -7.43 -1.76
N LEU A 223 -6.53 -7.37 -0.94
CA LEU A 223 -5.85 -8.53 -0.37
C LEU A 223 -5.87 -8.43 1.16
N ALA A 224 -6.58 -9.33 1.84
CA ALA A 224 -6.61 -9.37 3.30
C ALA A 224 -5.64 -10.42 3.85
N MET A 225 -5.13 -10.17 5.07
CA MET A 225 -4.36 -11.15 5.81
C MET A 225 -5.28 -12.22 6.39
N GLY A 226 -4.90 -13.51 6.30
CA GLY A 226 -5.72 -14.62 6.72
C GLY A 226 -5.66 -14.91 8.22
N ILE A 227 -4.47 -14.77 8.83
CA ILE A 227 -4.25 -15.06 10.24
C ILE A 227 -4.52 -13.81 11.09
N ALA A 228 -3.86 -12.69 10.78
CA ALA A 228 -4.00 -11.43 11.52
C ALA A 228 -5.22 -10.61 11.08
N GLY A 229 -5.79 -10.88 9.88
CA GLY A 229 -6.87 -10.10 9.32
C GLY A 229 -8.20 -10.27 10.06
N THR A 230 -8.89 -9.15 10.28
CA THR A 230 -10.26 -9.17 10.81
C THR A 230 -11.24 -9.72 9.78
N GLU A 231 -12.37 -10.31 10.24
CA GLU A 231 -13.41 -10.83 9.35
C GLU A 231 -13.93 -9.75 8.38
N ILE A 232 -14.09 -8.51 8.87
CA ILE A 232 -14.52 -7.37 8.03
C ILE A 232 -13.52 -7.07 6.90
N ALA A 233 -12.22 -7.17 7.18
CA ALA A 233 -11.19 -6.98 6.15
C ALA A 233 -11.22 -8.13 5.13
N LYS A 234 -11.43 -9.37 5.58
CA LYS A 234 -11.55 -10.56 4.71
C LYS A 234 -12.77 -10.48 3.80
N GLU A 235 -13.92 -10.06 4.34
CA GLU A 235 -15.15 -9.87 3.55
C GLU A 235 -15.03 -8.76 2.49
N ALA A 236 -14.26 -7.69 2.81
CA ALA A 236 -14.04 -6.58 1.89
C ALA A 236 -13.00 -6.89 0.80
N ALA A 237 -12.20 -7.96 0.97
CA ALA A 237 -11.10 -8.30 0.07
C ALA A 237 -11.51 -9.29 -1.02
N ASN A 238 -10.83 -9.23 -2.17
CA ASN A 238 -11.00 -10.20 -3.26
C ASN A 238 -10.18 -11.48 -3.03
N ILE A 239 -9.07 -11.37 -2.30
CA ILE A 239 -8.11 -12.45 -2.06
C ILE A 239 -7.72 -12.44 -0.58
N VAL A 240 -7.70 -13.61 0.04
CA VAL A 240 -7.22 -13.79 1.42
C VAL A 240 -5.87 -14.53 1.38
N ILE A 241 -4.86 -13.94 2.03
CA ILE A 241 -3.49 -14.48 2.10
C ILE A 241 -3.35 -15.30 3.36
N MET A 242 -3.39 -16.62 3.23
CA MET A 242 -3.48 -17.55 4.35
C MET A 242 -2.24 -17.61 5.26
N ASP A 243 -1.07 -17.21 4.76
CA ASP A 243 0.22 -17.26 5.46
C ASP A 243 0.68 -15.89 5.99
N ASP A 244 -0.13 -14.86 5.80
CA ASP A 244 0.18 -13.45 6.16
C ASP A 244 1.55 -12.97 5.64
N ASN A 245 2.02 -13.56 4.56
CA ASN A 245 3.34 -13.28 4.02
C ASN A 245 3.25 -12.35 2.82
N PHE A 246 3.87 -11.18 2.92
CA PHE A 246 3.91 -10.22 1.80
C PHE A 246 4.55 -10.82 0.52
N ASN A 247 5.44 -11.81 0.65
CA ASN A 247 6.01 -12.52 -0.50
C ASN A 247 4.95 -13.29 -1.30
N SER A 248 3.90 -13.77 -0.66
CA SER A 248 2.79 -14.48 -1.31
C SER A 248 1.95 -13.55 -2.19
N ILE A 249 1.92 -12.23 -1.88
CA ILE A 249 1.35 -11.20 -2.75
C ILE A 249 2.13 -11.13 -4.08
N VAL A 250 3.46 -11.13 -4.01
CA VAL A 250 4.32 -11.12 -5.21
C VAL A 250 4.10 -12.37 -6.05
N ALA A 251 3.94 -13.53 -5.38
CA ALA A 251 3.61 -14.78 -6.06
C ALA A 251 2.24 -14.71 -6.76
N SER A 252 1.21 -14.18 -6.09
CA SER A 252 -0.13 -13.99 -6.66
C SER A 252 -0.12 -13.09 -7.90
N VAL A 253 0.61 -11.98 -7.85
CA VAL A 253 0.79 -11.09 -9.02
C VAL A 253 1.49 -11.81 -10.17
N ARG A 254 2.53 -12.59 -9.89
CA ARG A 254 3.25 -13.39 -10.90
C ARG A 254 2.33 -14.40 -11.57
N TRP A 255 1.52 -15.12 -10.77
CA TRP A 255 0.53 -16.07 -11.27
C TRP A 255 -0.55 -15.37 -12.11
N GLY A 256 -1.10 -14.26 -11.63
CA GLY A 256 -2.10 -13.49 -12.37
C GLY A 256 -1.57 -13.00 -13.73
N ARG A 257 -0.33 -12.54 -13.80
CA ARG A 257 0.32 -12.16 -15.06
C ARG A 257 0.51 -13.35 -16.01
N SER A 258 0.89 -14.52 -15.46
CA SER A 258 1.01 -15.76 -16.26
C SER A 258 -0.35 -16.19 -16.83
N ILE A 259 -1.38 -16.20 -16.01
CA ILE A 259 -2.76 -16.54 -16.43
C ILE A 259 -3.23 -15.56 -17.53
N ARG A 260 -3.04 -14.26 -17.33
CA ARG A 260 -3.39 -13.24 -18.34
C ARG A 260 -2.69 -13.50 -19.68
N GLU A 261 -1.41 -13.84 -19.65
CA GLU A 261 -0.65 -14.14 -20.86
C GLU A 261 -1.16 -15.40 -21.56
N ASN A 262 -1.50 -16.42 -20.81
CA ASN A 262 -2.08 -17.66 -21.34
C ASN A 262 -3.46 -17.39 -21.97
N ILE A 263 -4.34 -16.64 -21.28
CA ILE A 263 -5.65 -16.24 -21.82
C ILE A 263 -5.46 -15.42 -23.12
N ARG A 264 -4.53 -14.49 -23.14
CA ARG A 264 -4.24 -13.68 -24.34
C ARG A 264 -3.82 -14.55 -25.53
N LYS A 265 -2.92 -15.51 -25.29
CA LYS A 265 -2.46 -16.44 -26.34
C LYS A 265 -3.59 -17.33 -26.82
N PHE A 266 -4.38 -17.88 -25.91
CA PHE A 266 -5.56 -18.69 -26.25
C PHE A 266 -6.56 -17.90 -27.09
N LEU A 267 -6.96 -16.70 -26.66
CA LEU A 267 -7.89 -15.87 -27.41
C LEU A 267 -7.34 -15.50 -28.80
N THR A 268 -6.06 -15.15 -28.89
CA THR A 268 -5.44 -14.83 -30.18
C THR A 268 -5.49 -16.04 -31.12
N PHE A 269 -5.16 -17.21 -30.64
CA PHE A 269 -5.22 -18.45 -31.41
C PHE A 269 -6.65 -18.76 -31.85
N GLN A 270 -7.61 -18.74 -30.93
CA GLN A 270 -9.03 -19.01 -31.18
C GLN A 270 -9.62 -18.06 -32.23
N LEU A 271 -9.41 -16.75 -32.05
CA LEU A 271 -9.91 -15.74 -32.98
C LEU A 271 -9.28 -15.88 -34.37
N THR A 272 -7.97 -16.19 -34.43
CA THR A 272 -7.27 -16.37 -35.71
C THR A 272 -7.88 -17.52 -36.50
N ILE A 273 -8.09 -18.70 -35.87
CA ILE A 273 -8.65 -19.86 -36.58
C ILE A 273 -10.10 -19.60 -37.00
N ASN A 274 -10.91 -18.99 -36.14
CA ASN A 274 -12.29 -18.65 -36.50
C ASN A 274 -12.33 -17.65 -37.68
N LEU A 275 -11.46 -16.65 -37.69
CA LEU A 275 -11.35 -15.69 -38.79
C LEU A 275 -10.92 -16.37 -40.09
N VAL A 276 -9.93 -17.28 -40.06
CA VAL A 276 -9.47 -18.04 -41.20
C VAL A 276 -10.60 -18.90 -41.74
N ALA A 277 -11.31 -19.65 -40.91
CA ALA A 277 -12.44 -20.49 -41.32
C ALA A 277 -13.57 -19.67 -41.95
N LEU A 278 -13.91 -18.52 -41.36
CA LEU A 278 -14.93 -17.61 -41.91
C LEU A 278 -14.51 -17.04 -43.25
N THR A 279 -13.27 -16.56 -43.37
CA THR A 279 -12.72 -15.98 -44.58
C THR A 279 -12.67 -17.00 -45.69
N LEU A 280 -12.21 -18.22 -45.41
CA LEU A 280 -12.16 -19.31 -46.41
C LEU A 280 -13.57 -19.68 -46.90
N THR A 281 -14.53 -19.80 -46.01
CA THR A 281 -15.93 -20.10 -46.40
C THR A 281 -16.52 -18.97 -47.21
N PHE A 282 -16.27 -17.70 -46.85
CA PHE A 282 -16.75 -16.53 -47.56
C PHE A 282 -16.15 -16.44 -48.98
N VAL A 283 -14.82 -16.60 -49.09
CA VAL A 283 -14.13 -16.56 -50.40
C VAL A 283 -14.67 -17.63 -51.33
N VAL A 284 -14.80 -18.86 -50.86
CA VAL A 284 -15.36 -19.95 -51.67
C VAL A 284 -16.80 -19.67 -52.07
N ALA A 285 -17.63 -19.14 -51.15
CA ALA A 285 -19.00 -18.76 -51.50
C ALA A 285 -19.10 -17.67 -52.57
N CYS A 286 -18.19 -16.69 -52.59
CA CYS A 286 -18.15 -15.62 -53.58
C CYS A 286 -17.67 -16.09 -54.95
N PHE A 287 -16.73 -17.01 -55.01
CA PHE A 287 -16.13 -17.46 -56.29
C PHE A 287 -16.80 -18.71 -56.87
N ASN A 288 -17.64 -19.40 -56.11
CA ASN A 288 -18.37 -20.60 -56.58
C ASN A 288 -19.65 -20.19 -57.30
N HIS A 289 -19.56 -20.07 -58.62
CA HIS A 289 -20.72 -19.78 -59.48
C HIS A 289 -21.44 -21.04 -59.98
N GLU A 290 -20.86 -22.24 -59.75
CA GLU A 290 -21.47 -23.50 -60.21
C GLU A 290 -22.10 -24.29 -59.08
N THR A 291 -23.31 -24.78 -59.28
CA THR A 291 -24.22 -25.45 -58.34
C THR A 291 -23.72 -26.83 -57.84
N THR A 292 -22.51 -27.28 -58.21
CA THR A 292 -22.01 -28.67 -57.93
C THR A 292 -20.74 -28.73 -57.08
N THR A 293 -20.17 -27.60 -56.64
CA THR A 293 -18.94 -27.64 -55.85
C THR A 293 -19.22 -27.82 -54.35
N LYS A 294 -18.55 -28.82 -53.80
CA LYS A 294 -18.63 -29.14 -52.36
C LYS A 294 -17.97 -28.00 -51.53
N PHE A 295 -18.63 -27.51 -50.51
CA PHE A 295 -18.02 -26.59 -49.55
C PHE A 295 -16.71 -27.20 -49.00
N PRO A 296 -15.64 -26.40 -48.89
CA PRO A 296 -14.32 -26.89 -48.44
C PRO A 296 -14.36 -27.41 -46.99
N LEU A 297 -15.29 -26.91 -46.18
CA LEU A 297 -15.53 -27.33 -44.81
C LEU A 297 -17.03 -27.56 -44.61
N THR A 298 -17.41 -28.79 -44.26
CA THR A 298 -18.78 -29.10 -43.82
C THR A 298 -19.04 -28.56 -42.43
N SER A 299 -20.30 -28.33 -42.07
CA SER A 299 -20.69 -27.88 -40.73
C SER A 299 -20.15 -28.79 -39.64
N LEU A 300 -20.07 -30.11 -39.92
CA LEU A 300 -19.53 -31.11 -39.01
C LEU A 300 -18.01 -30.94 -38.81
N GLN A 301 -17.26 -30.62 -39.89
CA GLN A 301 -15.81 -30.37 -39.80
C GLN A 301 -15.50 -29.07 -39.04
N LEU A 302 -16.29 -28.02 -39.20
CA LEU A 302 -16.18 -26.79 -38.43
C LEU A 302 -16.44 -27.04 -36.94
N LEU A 303 -17.44 -27.83 -36.60
CA LEU A 303 -17.72 -28.25 -35.22
C LEU A 303 -16.55 -29.03 -34.61
N TRP A 304 -15.96 -29.95 -35.37
CA TRP A 304 -14.79 -30.74 -34.94
C TRP A 304 -13.57 -29.87 -34.69
N VAL A 305 -13.30 -28.90 -35.56
CA VAL A 305 -12.20 -27.92 -35.38
C VAL A 305 -12.39 -27.14 -34.08
N ASN A 306 -13.60 -26.64 -33.80
CA ASN A 306 -13.90 -25.93 -32.57
C ASN A 306 -13.76 -26.83 -31.33
N LEU A 307 -14.27 -28.06 -31.39
CA LEU A 307 -14.21 -29.04 -30.31
C LEU A 307 -12.76 -29.42 -29.94
N ILE A 308 -11.91 -29.63 -30.96
CA ILE A 308 -10.50 -29.96 -30.77
C ILE A 308 -9.75 -28.74 -30.17
N MET A 309 -10.07 -27.53 -30.62
CA MET A 309 -9.45 -26.30 -30.08
C MET A 309 -9.79 -26.02 -28.62
N ASP A 310 -11.02 -26.33 -28.21
CA ASP A 310 -11.43 -26.15 -26.80
C ASP A 310 -10.82 -27.21 -25.88
N SER A 311 -10.29 -28.29 -26.45
CA SER A 311 -9.67 -29.42 -25.70
C SER A 311 -8.16 -29.22 -25.49
N PHE A 312 -7.49 -28.34 -26.24
CA PHE A 312 -6.07 -28.03 -26.14
C PHE A 312 -5.82 -26.63 -25.55
#